data_a256f2a47c4a4dd096e1d27c3074cf77
#
_entry.id   a256f2a47c4a4dd096e1d27c3074cf77
#
_cell.length_a   1.000
_cell.length_b   1.000
_cell.length_c   1.000
_cell.angle_alpha   90.00
_cell.angle_beta   90.00
_cell.angle_gamma   90.00
#
_symmetry.space_group_name_H-M   'P 1'
#
loop_
_entity.id
_entity.type
_entity.pdbx_description
1 polymer ?
#
loop_
_entity_poly.entity_id
_entity_poly.type
_entity_poly.pdbx_seq_one_letter_code
_entity_poly.pdbx_strand_id
1 'polypeptide(L)'
;MYRIAIAGFQHETNTFVSKPTTLTQFQVADSWPEMLQGSNVITGTRGMNLPVAGFIDACACSGIADPLPILWCAAEPSGKVTADAFDTITSMIVDRIKALGDVDAVYLDLHGAMVTDTFDDGDLEIIRRVRQTIGPNIPIGVSFDLHANISAEITDLVNAITIYKTYPHLDMADTGARNFELLVSGLDGVESKLAFSPINYLIPLHAQNTATKPLSDIRAACDALETNGQVVEIALGFTASDTVHTGPSVIVSATSTQTASETARKVSQIFEQNKRTFDTTLFTPDDAIALWTADPETPLLCADVQDNPGAGASSDTVGFLRALVRSDVDRAVVGLICDAEFVARASTAGIGGVFSAKLGGKSGIAGDTPLMGRYRVDLFKDGVCYNTGEMYRGCISELGQSVKVTCLDARGSVTAIVTSNPIQCLDQAHFTYFDIDLITMQIIGVKSTLHYRADFEHLVDRVVSVASAGRFPCVLTPDTYSKLPESMTFL
;
A
#
# COMPACT_ATOMS: atom_id res chain seq x y z
N MET A 1 26.00 24.49 -0.85
CA MET A 1 24.72 23.85 -1.21
C MET A 1 25.01 22.37 -1.35
N TYR A 2 24.33 21.53 -0.58
CA TYR A 2 24.54 20.08 -0.58
C TYR A 2 24.00 19.46 -1.87
N ARG A 3 24.80 18.66 -2.53
CA ARG A 3 24.42 17.92 -3.75
C ARG A 3 23.85 16.56 -3.36
N ILE A 4 22.56 16.38 -3.46
CA ILE A 4 21.88 15.15 -2.99
C ILE A 4 21.33 14.36 -4.18
N ALA A 5 21.88 13.17 -4.42
CA ALA A 5 21.35 12.25 -5.42
C ALA A 5 20.02 11.63 -4.93
N ILE A 6 19.00 11.61 -5.79
CA ILE A 6 17.65 11.18 -5.43
C ILE A 6 17.21 10.06 -6.37
N ALA A 7 16.83 8.89 -5.81
CA ALA A 7 16.24 7.80 -6.57
C ALA A 7 15.09 7.15 -5.80
N GLY A 8 14.16 6.50 -6.52
CA GLY A 8 13.10 5.70 -5.94
C GLY A 8 12.82 4.47 -6.79
N PHE A 9 12.61 3.34 -6.11
CA PHE A 9 12.24 2.07 -6.72
C PHE A 9 11.34 1.32 -5.74
N GLN A 10 10.03 1.45 -5.91
CA GLN A 10 9.05 0.92 -4.95
C GLN A 10 8.30 -0.29 -5.49
N HIS A 11 8.16 -1.31 -4.66
CA HIS A 11 7.27 -2.45 -4.90
C HIS A 11 6.90 -3.15 -3.60
N GLU A 12 5.63 -3.43 -3.40
CA GLU A 12 5.11 -4.26 -2.33
C GLU A 12 4.82 -5.66 -2.87
N THR A 13 5.62 -6.65 -2.48
CA THR A 13 5.56 -7.99 -3.06
C THR A 13 4.70 -8.94 -2.25
N ASN A 14 3.60 -9.39 -2.86
CA ASN A 14 2.81 -10.51 -2.35
C ASN A 14 3.42 -11.83 -2.83
N THR A 15 4.12 -12.54 -1.94
CA THR A 15 4.81 -13.79 -2.30
C THR A 15 3.87 -14.97 -2.54
N PHE A 16 2.58 -14.84 -2.22
CA PHE A 16 1.55 -15.87 -2.49
C PHE A 16 0.92 -15.74 -3.87
N VAL A 17 1.30 -14.71 -4.63
CA VAL A 17 0.87 -14.47 -6.00
C VAL A 17 1.92 -14.98 -6.98
N SER A 18 1.50 -15.79 -7.94
CA SER A 18 2.40 -16.40 -8.93
C SER A 18 2.73 -15.52 -10.14
N LYS A 19 1.94 -14.45 -10.38
CA LYS A 19 2.18 -13.52 -11.48
C LYS A 19 3.38 -12.62 -11.13
N PRO A 20 4.52 -12.72 -11.83
CA PRO A 20 5.69 -11.91 -11.51
C PRO A 20 5.49 -10.45 -11.93
N THR A 21 6.23 -9.56 -11.29
CA THR A 21 6.34 -8.15 -11.66
C THR A 21 7.54 -7.95 -12.55
N THR A 22 7.31 -7.56 -13.80
CA THR A 22 8.33 -7.38 -14.83
C THR A 22 8.69 -5.91 -15.02
N LEU A 23 9.74 -5.62 -15.76
CA LEU A 23 10.17 -4.26 -16.06
C LEU A 23 9.05 -3.40 -16.67
N THR A 24 8.18 -4.00 -17.49
CA THR A 24 7.07 -3.27 -18.14
C THR A 24 6.12 -2.65 -17.13
N GLN A 25 5.82 -3.32 -16.00
CA GLN A 25 4.93 -2.76 -14.98
C GLN A 25 5.52 -1.51 -14.30
N PHE A 26 6.83 -1.41 -14.19
CA PHE A 26 7.49 -0.20 -13.68
C PHE A 26 7.59 0.93 -14.72
N GLN A 27 7.41 0.62 -16.00
CA GLN A 27 7.54 1.58 -17.10
C GLN A 27 6.22 2.27 -17.48
N VAL A 28 5.08 1.70 -17.11
CA VAL A 28 3.76 2.23 -17.43
C VAL A 28 3.16 2.94 -16.24
N ALA A 29 2.27 3.91 -16.50
CA ALA A 29 1.44 4.51 -15.46
C ALA A 29 0.34 3.52 -15.02
N ASP A 30 0.06 3.50 -13.74
CA ASP A 30 -1.07 2.78 -13.12
C ASP A 30 -1.77 3.70 -12.09
N SER A 31 -1.72 3.43 -10.80
CA SER A 31 -2.06 4.42 -9.75
C SER A 31 -0.92 5.42 -9.50
N TRP A 32 0.26 5.11 -10.00
CA TRP A 32 1.48 5.90 -9.89
C TRP A 32 1.92 6.41 -11.27
N PRO A 33 2.78 7.46 -11.33
CA PRO A 33 3.38 7.88 -12.59
C PRO A 33 4.17 6.75 -13.26
N GLU A 34 4.28 6.80 -14.57
CA GLU A 34 5.25 5.99 -15.32
C GLU A 34 6.68 6.19 -14.79
N MET A 35 7.61 5.32 -15.17
CA MET A 35 9.03 5.47 -14.81
C MET A 35 9.58 6.84 -15.23
N LEU A 36 9.92 7.66 -14.24
CA LEU A 36 10.45 9.01 -14.41
C LEU A 36 11.98 9.00 -14.30
N GLN A 37 12.66 9.78 -15.13
CA GLN A 37 14.12 9.88 -15.13
C GLN A 37 14.61 11.33 -15.18
N GLY A 38 15.71 11.61 -14.46
CA GLY A 38 16.33 12.93 -14.40
C GLY A 38 15.34 13.98 -13.91
N SER A 39 15.33 15.16 -14.54
CA SER A 39 14.44 16.27 -14.14
C SER A 39 12.95 15.95 -14.20
N ASN A 40 12.55 14.90 -14.95
CA ASN A 40 11.15 14.48 -15.00
C ASN A 40 10.66 13.93 -13.64
N VAL A 41 11.55 13.45 -12.76
CA VAL A 41 11.17 13.08 -11.39
C VAL A 41 10.57 14.28 -10.67
N ILE A 42 11.21 15.47 -10.75
CA ILE A 42 10.72 16.70 -10.11
C ILE A 42 9.37 17.14 -10.69
N THR A 43 9.23 17.11 -12.02
CA THR A 43 8.02 17.62 -12.68
C THR A 43 6.87 16.63 -12.60
N GLY A 44 7.16 15.34 -12.70
CA GLY A 44 6.16 14.27 -12.74
C GLY A 44 5.59 13.91 -11.36
N THR A 45 6.30 14.23 -10.26
CA THR A 45 5.80 13.95 -8.89
C THR A 45 5.31 15.21 -8.16
N ARG A 46 5.38 16.37 -8.80
CA ARG A 46 5.03 17.66 -8.18
C ARG A 46 3.60 17.68 -7.65
N GLY A 47 3.45 17.99 -6.36
CA GLY A 47 2.15 18.12 -5.69
C GLY A 47 1.48 16.78 -5.36
N MET A 48 2.13 15.65 -5.67
CA MET A 48 1.68 14.33 -5.26
C MET A 48 2.04 14.09 -3.79
N ASN A 49 1.23 13.29 -3.11
CA ASN A 49 1.55 12.79 -1.78
C ASN A 49 2.50 11.58 -1.91
N LEU A 50 3.77 11.83 -2.21
CA LEU A 50 4.83 10.82 -2.38
C LEU A 50 6.07 11.25 -1.59
N PRO A 51 6.84 10.31 -1.00
CA PRO A 51 8.05 10.66 -0.24
C PRO A 51 9.08 11.40 -1.09
N VAL A 52 9.31 10.96 -2.33
CA VAL A 52 10.23 11.64 -3.24
C VAL A 52 9.81 13.09 -3.51
N ALA A 53 8.51 13.36 -3.65
CA ALA A 53 7.99 14.71 -3.85
C ALA A 53 8.23 15.59 -2.62
N GLY A 54 7.89 15.08 -1.42
CA GLY A 54 8.11 15.79 -0.16
C GLY A 54 9.60 16.07 0.12
N PHE A 55 10.48 15.13 -0.18
CA PHE A 55 11.93 15.32 -0.08
C PHE A 55 12.43 16.42 -1.03
N ILE A 56 11.99 16.41 -2.30
CA ILE A 56 12.36 17.42 -3.30
C ILE A 56 11.85 18.80 -2.90
N ASP A 57 10.60 18.89 -2.42
CA ASP A 57 10.02 20.15 -1.96
C ASP A 57 10.77 20.72 -0.75
N ALA A 58 11.17 19.86 0.20
CA ALA A 58 12.00 20.25 1.33
C ALA A 58 13.39 20.75 0.89
N CYS A 59 14.04 20.09 -0.09
CA CYS A 59 15.27 20.58 -0.71
C CYS A 59 15.09 21.99 -1.27
N ALA A 60 14.04 22.19 -2.07
CA ALA A 60 13.77 23.47 -2.72
C ALA A 60 13.48 24.60 -1.71
N CYS A 61 12.67 24.30 -0.68
CA CYS A 61 12.31 25.24 0.38
C CYS A 61 13.51 25.62 1.26
N SER A 62 14.46 24.71 1.48
CA SER A 62 15.61 24.94 2.36
C SER A 62 16.61 25.96 1.81
N GLY A 63 16.77 26.01 0.49
CA GLY A 63 17.78 26.84 -0.19
C GLY A 63 19.23 26.39 0.06
N ILE A 64 19.48 25.28 0.78
CA ILE A 64 20.81 24.76 1.11
C ILE A 64 21.17 23.48 0.38
N ALA A 65 20.23 22.85 -0.31
CA ALA A 65 20.42 21.61 -1.03
C ALA A 65 20.06 21.75 -2.51
N ASP A 66 20.79 21.02 -3.36
CA ASP A 66 20.56 20.87 -4.80
C ASP A 66 20.12 19.42 -5.07
N PRO A 67 18.84 19.20 -5.40
CA PRO A 67 18.33 17.85 -5.70
C PRO A 67 18.83 17.40 -7.07
N LEU A 68 19.49 16.24 -7.10
CA LEU A 68 20.01 15.59 -8.31
C LEU A 68 19.17 14.33 -8.60
N PRO A 69 17.99 14.49 -9.24
CA PRO A 69 17.10 13.36 -9.46
C PRO A 69 17.67 12.41 -10.50
N ILE A 70 17.56 11.11 -10.22
CA ILE A 70 18.07 10.03 -11.05
C ILE A 70 16.92 9.31 -11.75
N LEU A 71 16.12 8.62 -10.96
CA LEU A 71 15.01 7.78 -11.41
C LEU A 71 13.99 7.65 -10.28
N TRP A 72 12.73 7.59 -10.62
CA TRP A 72 11.67 7.13 -9.73
C TRP A 72 10.71 6.22 -10.50
N CYS A 73 10.36 5.07 -9.92
CA CYS A 73 9.34 4.18 -10.44
C CYS A 73 8.70 3.38 -9.31
N ALA A 74 7.45 3.01 -9.52
CA ALA A 74 6.71 2.07 -8.72
C ALA A 74 5.92 1.13 -9.65
N ALA A 75 5.43 0.03 -9.10
CA ALA A 75 4.45 -0.82 -9.75
C ALA A 75 3.42 -1.27 -8.72
N GLU A 76 2.17 -1.46 -9.16
CA GLU A 76 1.11 -1.99 -8.31
C GLU A 76 1.55 -3.29 -7.63
N PRO A 77 1.18 -3.49 -6.35
CA PRO A 77 1.52 -4.70 -5.62
C PRO A 77 1.13 -5.96 -6.38
N SER A 78 2.06 -6.89 -6.51
CA SER A 78 1.86 -8.16 -7.20
C SER A 78 2.91 -9.20 -6.76
N GLY A 79 3.17 -10.25 -7.55
CA GLY A 79 4.18 -11.25 -7.24
C GLY A 79 5.62 -10.73 -7.31
N LYS A 80 6.57 -11.61 -7.12
CA LYS A 80 8.00 -11.27 -7.04
C LYS A 80 8.48 -10.46 -8.24
N VAL A 81 9.35 -9.48 -7.99
CA VAL A 81 10.03 -8.72 -9.03
C VAL A 81 11.01 -9.64 -9.75
N THR A 82 10.93 -9.69 -11.08
CA THR A 82 11.86 -10.50 -11.87
C THR A 82 13.31 -10.03 -11.72
N ALA A 83 14.26 -10.96 -11.77
CA ALA A 83 15.69 -10.63 -11.69
C ALA A 83 16.10 -9.59 -12.74
N ASP A 84 15.60 -9.72 -13.99
CA ASP A 84 15.86 -8.76 -15.07
C ASP A 84 15.35 -7.35 -14.75
N ALA A 85 14.14 -7.21 -14.25
CA ALA A 85 13.58 -5.91 -13.87
C ALA A 85 14.40 -5.28 -12.72
N PHE A 86 14.67 -6.06 -11.69
CA PHE A 86 15.44 -5.62 -10.54
C PHE A 86 16.86 -5.16 -10.92
N ASP A 87 17.59 -5.99 -11.66
CA ASP A 87 18.97 -5.67 -12.06
C ASP A 87 19.01 -4.48 -13.04
N THR A 88 18.05 -4.39 -13.98
CA THR A 88 17.96 -3.27 -14.91
C THR A 88 17.76 -1.96 -14.17
N ILE A 89 16.73 -1.86 -13.32
CA ILE A 89 16.40 -0.60 -12.61
C ILE A 89 17.51 -0.23 -11.63
N THR A 90 18.00 -1.19 -10.86
CA THR A 90 19.09 -0.94 -9.89
C THR A 90 20.36 -0.49 -10.59
N SER A 91 20.71 -1.09 -11.75
CA SER A 91 21.85 -0.65 -12.55
C SER A 91 21.68 0.77 -13.07
N MET A 92 20.49 1.14 -13.54
CA MET A 92 20.20 2.53 -13.95
C MET A 92 20.44 3.52 -12.79
N ILE A 93 20.03 3.19 -11.57
CA ILE A 93 20.29 4.02 -10.37
C ILE A 93 21.79 4.12 -10.10
N VAL A 94 22.48 3.00 -9.97
CA VAL A 94 23.90 2.91 -9.60
C VAL A 94 24.80 3.60 -10.63
N ASP A 95 24.56 3.36 -11.92
CA ASP A 95 25.39 3.94 -12.98
C ASP A 95 25.18 5.46 -13.09
N ARG A 96 23.96 5.92 -12.80
CA ARG A 96 23.69 7.36 -12.78
C ARG A 96 24.33 8.04 -11.57
N ILE A 97 24.33 7.41 -10.40
CA ILE A 97 25.07 7.90 -9.21
C ILE A 97 26.57 8.06 -9.56
N LYS A 98 27.18 7.05 -10.18
CA LYS A 98 28.58 7.12 -10.64
C LYS A 98 28.82 8.28 -11.61
N ALA A 99 27.88 8.50 -12.54
CA ALA A 99 27.99 9.56 -13.54
C ALA A 99 27.82 10.98 -12.97
N LEU A 100 27.13 11.15 -11.83
CA LEU A 100 27.03 12.44 -11.14
C LEU A 100 28.36 12.91 -10.52
N GLY A 101 29.31 11.99 -10.28
CA GLY A 101 30.55 12.27 -9.59
C GLY A 101 30.32 12.54 -8.10
N ASP A 102 30.99 13.58 -7.55
CA ASP A 102 30.89 13.89 -6.13
C ASP A 102 29.47 14.33 -5.75
N VAL A 103 28.89 13.63 -4.79
CA VAL A 103 27.63 13.97 -4.12
C VAL A 103 27.85 14.01 -2.61
N ASP A 104 27.11 14.86 -1.91
CA ASP A 104 27.21 14.99 -0.46
C ASP A 104 26.36 13.94 0.28
N ALA A 105 25.27 13.49 -0.35
CA ALA A 105 24.39 12.45 0.19
C ALA A 105 23.59 11.76 -0.93
N VAL A 106 22.96 10.62 -0.58
CA VAL A 106 21.99 9.92 -1.42
C VAL A 106 20.68 9.77 -0.64
N TYR A 107 19.56 10.04 -1.29
CA TYR A 107 18.23 9.71 -0.79
C TYR A 107 17.58 8.63 -1.65
N LEU A 108 17.02 7.61 -1.00
CA LEU A 108 16.33 6.50 -1.63
C LEU A 108 14.88 6.45 -1.13
N ASP A 109 13.93 6.55 -2.04
CA ASP A 109 12.50 6.35 -1.81
C ASP A 109 12.14 4.90 -2.14
N LEU A 110 12.07 4.04 -1.13
CA LEU A 110 11.85 2.61 -1.24
C LEU A 110 10.55 2.19 -0.54
N HIS A 111 10.07 0.98 -0.81
CA HIS A 111 8.89 0.46 -0.10
C HIS A 111 9.26 -0.29 1.19
N GLY A 112 10.28 -1.11 1.16
CA GLY A 112 10.68 -1.96 2.28
C GLY A 112 10.05 -3.36 2.30
N ALA A 113 9.24 -3.70 1.30
CA ALA A 113 8.61 -5.02 1.17
C ALA A 113 8.85 -5.68 -0.20
N MET A 114 9.88 -5.24 -0.92
CA MET A 114 10.23 -5.83 -2.21
C MET A 114 10.90 -7.18 -2.04
N VAL A 115 10.32 -8.21 -2.66
CA VAL A 115 10.91 -9.54 -2.83
C VAL A 115 11.13 -9.79 -4.30
N THR A 116 12.32 -10.27 -4.66
CA THR A 116 12.68 -10.57 -6.05
C THR A 116 12.81 -12.08 -6.27
N ASP A 117 13.06 -12.49 -7.51
CA ASP A 117 13.38 -13.88 -7.80
C ASP A 117 14.66 -14.37 -7.11
N THR A 118 15.59 -13.44 -6.78
CA THR A 118 16.92 -13.73 -6.25
C THR A 118 17.15 -13.26 -4.82
N PHE A 119 16.42 -12.27 -4.36
CA PHE A 119 16.60 -11.67 -3.02
C PHE A 119 15.29 -11.67 -2.24
N ASP A 120 15.32 -12.16 -1.01
CA ASP A 120 14.18 -12.08 -0.07
C ASP A 120 13.97 -10.66 0.49
N ASP A 121 14.98 -9.78 0.34
CA ASP A 121 14.93 -8.36 0.66
C ASP A 121 15.58 -7.57 -0.48
N GLY A 122 14.77 -7.16 -1.46
CA GLY A 122 15.20 -6.39 -2.61
C GLY A 122 15.61 -4.97 -2.24
N ASP A 123 14.92 -4.36 -1.29
CA ASP A 123 15.20 -2.99 -0.84
C ASP A 123 16.59 -2.92 -0.17
N LEU A 124 16.92 -3.87 0.68
CA LEU A 124 18.25 -3.96 1.30
C LEU A 124 19.35 -4.16 0.25
N GLU A 125 19.10 -4.96 -0.78
CA GLU A 125 20.07 -5.19 -1.87
C GLU A 125 20.30 -3.91 -2.70
N ILE A 126 19.28 -3.10 -2.96
CA ILE A 126 19.44 -1.78 -3.59
C ILE A 126 20.36 -0.90 -2.74
N ILE A 127 20.10 -0.83 -1.43
CA ILE A 127 20.91 -0.06 -0.49
C ILE A 127 22.36 -0.54 -0.48
N ARG A 128 22.61 -1.85 -0.47
CA ARG A 128 23.96 -2.44 -0.53
C ARG A 128 24.71 -2.01 -1.80
N ARG A 129 24.08 -2.10 -2.96
CA ARG A 129 24.67 -1.71 -4.25
C ARG A 129 24.98 -0.21 -4.30
N VAL A 130 24.09 0.62 -3.78
CA VAL A 130 24.34 2.06 -3.65
C VAL A 130 25.49 2.32 -2.69
N ARG A 131 25.51 1.71 -1.49
CA ARG A 131 26.59 1.85 -0.51
C ARG A 131 27.95 1.43 -1.06
N GLN A 132 28.01 0.31 -1.81
CA GLN A 132 29.25 -0.14 -2.49
C GLN A 132 29.72 0.88 -3.53
N THR A 133 28.81 1.59 -4.17
CA THR A 133 29.12 2.57 -5.21
C THR A 133 29.69 3.86 -4.64
N ILE A 134 29.07 4.39 -3.57
CA ILE A 134 29.46 5.70 -3.01
C ILE A 134 30.50 5.60 -1.88
N GLY A 135 30.80 4.38 -1.43
CA GLY A 135 31.74 4.15 -0.31
C GLY A 135 31.10 4.39 1.06
N PRO A 136 31.88 4.24 2.15
CA PRO A 136 31.31 4.21 3.52
C PRO A 136 30.93 5.58 4.09
N ASN A 137 31.47 6.67 3.52
CA ASN A 137 31.41 7.99 4.15
C ASN A 137 30.27 8.88 3.68
N ILE A 138 29.71 8.63 2.50
CA ILE A 138 28.60 9.42 1.97
C ILE A 138 27.29 8.97 2.65
N PRO A 139 26.55 9.86 3.34
CA PRO A 139 25.32 9.47 4.01
C PRO A 139 24.23 9.02 3.03
N ILE A 140 23.47 8.00 3.45
CA ILE A 140 22.26 7.52 2.78
C ILE A 140 21.07 7.79 3.70
N GLY A 141 20.05 8.48 3.17
CA GLY A 141 18.71 8.55 3.75
C GLY A 141 17.74 7.63 2.99
N VAL A 142 16.86 6.97 3.71
CA VAL A 142 15.86 6.07 3.11
C VAL A 142 14.48 6.34 3.73
N SER A 143 13.45 6.46 2.89
CA SER A 143 12.06 6.40 3.32
C SER A 143 11.43 5.07 2.96
N PHE A 144 10.55 4.58 3.86
CA PHE A 144 9.80 3.34 3.69
C PHE A 144 8.31 3.54 3.94
N ASP A 145 7.53 2.65 3.34
CA ASP A 145 6.13 2.43 3.71
C ASP A 145 6.02 1.86 5.13
N LEU A 146 4.85 2.07 5.76
CA LEU A 146 4.51 1.49 7.06
C LEU A 146 4.55 -0.05 7.05
N HIS A 147 4.27 -0.66 5.89
CA HIS A 147 4.26 -2.12 5.69
C HIS A 147 5.64 -2.70 5.39
N ALA A 148 6.72 -1.98 5.63
CA ALA A 148 8.07 -2.49 5.40
C ALA A 148 8.40 -3.71 6.29
N ASN A 149 9.08 -4.70 5.71
CA ASN A 149 9.66 -5.88 6.36
C ASN A 149 11.17 -5.70 6.47
N ILE A 150 11.63 -5.04 7.51
CA ILE A 150 12.99 -4.49 7.57
C ILE A 150 13.97 -5.46 8.21
N SER A 151 15.12 -5.66 7.57
CA SER A 151 16.27 -6.36 8.13
C SER A 151 17.08 -5.47 9.10
N ALA A 152 17.56 -6.04 10.19
CA ALA A 152 18.43 -5.33 11.14
C ALA A 152 19.71 -4.75 10.49
N GLU A 153 20.22 -5.40 9.42
CA GLU A 153 21.42 -4.99 8.71
C GLU A 153 21.33 -3.56 8.14
N ILE A 154 20.13 -3.05 7.89
CA ILE A 154 19.94 -1.72 7.34
C ILE A 154 20.58 -0.64 8.21
N THR A 155 20.63 -0.83 9.54
CA THR A 155 21.20 0.14 10.48
C THR A 155 22.70 0.36 10.32
N ASP A 156 23.41 -0.57 9.66
CA ASP A 156 24.84 -0.46 9.35
C ASP A 156 25.11 0.20 7.99
N LEU A 157 24.08 0.30 7.14
CA LEU A 157 24.22 0.75 5.75
C LEU A 157 23.75 2.17 5.50
N VAL A 158 22.81 2.68 6.33
CA VAL A 158 22.18 3.98 6.13
C VAL A 158 22.36 4.90 7.33
N ASN A 159 22.08 6.18 7.16
CA ASN A 159 22.28 7.22 8.17
C ASN A 159 20.96 7.83 8.67
N ALA A 160 19.92 7.84 7.84
CA ALA A 160 18.60 8.34 8.17
C ALA A 160 17.53 7.39 7.63
N ILE A 161 16.57 7.02 8.46
CA ILE A 161 15.40 6.21 8.08
C ILE A 161 14.17 6.96 8.54
N THR A 162 13.16 7.05 7.66
CA THR A 162 11.82 7.49 7.98
C THR A 162 10.79 6.52 7.42
N ILE A 163 9.71 6.31 8.16
CA ILE A 163 8.63 5.37 7.81
C ILE A 163 7.31 6.13 7.89
N TYR A 164 6.33 5.79 7.05
CA TYR A 164 4.99 6.36 7.14
C TYR A 164 4.42 6.14 8.54
N LYS A 165 3.82 7.16 9.10
CA LYS A 165 3.23 7.13 10.46
C LYS A 165 1.74 6.78 10.43
N THR A 166 1.12 6.81 9.25
CA THR A 166 -0.32 6.64 9.10
C THR A 166 -0.72 5.50 8.16
N TYR A 167 -1.78 4.81 8.51
CA TYR A 167 -2.51 3.89 7.66
C TYR A 167 -4.01 4.12 7.84
N PRO A 168 -4.70 4.72 6.88
CA PRO A 168 -4.29 5.08 5.49
C PRO A 168 -3.08 6.00 5.38
N HIS A 169 -2.32 5.92 4.27
CA HIS A 169 -1.06 6.65 4.06
C HIS A 169 -1.30 8.12 3.68
N LEU A 170 -1.51 8.98 4.68
CA LEU A 170 -1.76 10.41 4.48
C LEU A 170 -0.48 11.26 4.58
N ASP A 171 0.58 10.70 5.15
CA ASP A 171 1.84 11.40 5.49
C ASP A 171 3.04 10.99 4.61
N MET A 172 2.79 10.46 3.41
CA MET A 172 3.88 10.00 2.52
C MET A 172 4.85 11.14 2.18
N ALA A 173 4.35 12.29 1.71
CA ALA A 173 5.18 13.44 1.40
C ALA A 173 5.91 13.99 2.65
N ASP A 174 5.23 14.05 3.79
CA ASP A 174 5.85 14.47 5.06
C ASP A 174 6.97 13.53 5.50
N THR A 175 6.85 12.23 5.20
CA THR A 175 7.90 11.24 5.47
C THR A 175 9.17 11.53 4.69
N GLY A 176 9.05 11.89 3.42
CA GLY A 176 10.19 12.34 2.60
C GLY A 176 10.81 13.64 3.14
N ALA A 177 9.98 14.61 3.51
CA ALA A 177 10.45 15.86 4.10
C ALA A 177 11.21 15.64 5.42
N ARG A 178 10.69 14.78 6.30
CA ARG A 178 11.37 14.36 7.55
C ARG A 178 12.73 13.70 7.26
N ASN A 179 12.83 12.89 6.20
CA ASN A 179 14.09 12.28 5.83
C ASN A 179 15.13 13.32 5.40
N PHE A 180 14.71 14.34 4.63
CA PHE A 180 15.56 15.46 4.26
C PHE A 180 16.13 16.17 5.51
N GLU A 181 15.29 16.47 6.50
CA GLU A 181 15.71 17.12 7.74
C GLU A 181 16.76 16.30 8.50
N LEU A 182 16.55 14.99 8.63
CA LEU A 182 17.48 14.07 9.30
C LEU A 182 18.80 13.97 8.54
N LEU A 183 18.75 13.85 7.21
CA LEU A 183 19.93 13.72 6.37
C LEU A 183 20.79 14.98 6.40
N VAL A 184 20.17 16.16 6.31
CA VAL A 184 20.87 17.45 6.40
C VAL A 184 21.46 17.67 7.80
N SER A 185 20.72 17.35 8.85
CA SER A 185 21.24 17.39 10.23
C SER A 185 22.51 16.57 10.38
N GLY A 186 22.56 15.39 9.75
CA GLY A 186 23.77 14.56 9.70
C GLY A 186 24.92 15.22 8.93
N LEU A 187 24.64 15.87 7.79
CA LEU A 187 25.63 16.63 7.02
C LEU A 187 26.18 17.84 7.79
N ASP A 188 25.37 18.47 8.63
CA ASP A 188 25.75 19.56 9.53
C ASP A 188 26.52 19.07 10.78
N GLY A 189 26.80 17.78 10.88
CA GLY A 189 27.66 17.18 11.92
C GLY A 189 26.91 16.67 13.15
N VAL A 190 25.59 16.58 13.12
CA VAL A 190 24.82 15.93 14.18
C VAL A 190 24.95 14.42 14.04
N GLU A 191 25.71 13.80 14.95
CA GLU A 191 25.83 12.34 14.96
C GLU A 191 24.50 11.67 15.33
N SER A 192 24.11 10.67 14.54
CA SER A 192 22.97 9.80 14.78
C SER A 192 23.41 8.34 14.74
N LYS A 193 22.92 7.56 15.70
CA LYS A 193 23.09 6.11 15.78
C LYS A 193 21.73 5.44 15.68
N LEU A 194 21.66 4.46 14.79
CA LEU A 194 20.43 3.69 14.58
C LEU A 194 20.46 2.42 15.45
N ALA A 195 19.28 2.04 15.94
CA ALA A 195 19.05 0.75 16.58
C ALA A 195 17.77 0.13 16.04
N PHE A 196 17.79 -1.19 15.89
CA PHE A 196 16.68 -2.01 15.42
C PHE A 196 16.16 -2.90 16.55
N SER A 197 14.85 -3.10 16.64
CA SER A 197 14.22 -4.08 17.53
C SER A 197 13.02 -4.73 16.84
N PRO A 198 13.00 -6.07 16.65
CA PRO A 198 11.86 -6.74 16.05
C PRO A 198 10.69 -6.80 17.03
N ILE A 199 9.49 -6.93 16.49
CA ILE A 199 8.26 -7.29 17.21
C ILE A 199 7.91 -8.71 16.77
N ASN A 200 7.85 -9.65 17.72
CA ASN A 200 7.78 -11.09 17.44
C ASN A 200 6.34 -11.61 17.26
N TYR A 201 5.47 -10.83 16.64
CA TYR A 201 4.14 -11.27 16.19
C TYR A 201 3.69 -10.51 14.97
N LEU A 202 2.95 -11.19 14.10
CA LEU A 202 2.35 -10.58 12.94
C LEU A 202 1.04 -9.88 13.30
N ILE A 203 0.82 -8.72 12.70
CA ILE A 203 -0.41 -7.94 12.83
C ILE A 203 -1.10 -7.99 11.44
N PRO A 204 -2.31 -8.58 11.31
CA PRO A 204 -3.01 -8.59 10.03
C PRO A 204 -3.26 -7.17 9.51
N LEU A 205 -3.16 -6.95 8.19
CA LEU A 205 -3.26 -5.60 7.61
C LEU A 205 -4.54 -4.87 8.03
N HIS A 206 -5.68 -5.56 8.10
CA HIS A 206 -6.96 -4.95 8.51
C HIS A 206 -6.99 -4.50 9.98
N ALA A 207 -6.04 -4.96 10.80
CA ALA A 207 -5.86 -4.54 12.20
C ALA A 207 -4.80 -3.44 12.36
N GLN A 208 -4.20 -2.94 11.27
CA GLN A 208 -3.11 -1.96 11.31
C GLN A 208 -3.60 -0.48 11.21
N ASN A 209 -4.87 -0.20 11.52
CA ASN A 209 -5.38 1.17 11.48
C ASN A 209 -4.73 2.06 12.56
N THR A 210 -3.90 3.00 12.13
CA THR A 210 -3.13 3.88 13.02
C THR A 210 -3.98 4.96 13.69
N ALA A 211 -5.16 5.27 13.16
CA ALA A 211 -6.08 6.23 13.73
C ALA A 211 -6.87 5.68 14.93
N THR A 212 -6.88 4.36 15.14
CA THR A 212 -7.63 3.68 16.19
C THR A 212 -6.74 2.96 17.19
N LYS A 213 -7.27 2.63 18.37
CA LYS A 213 -6.56 1.82 19.36
C LYS A 213 -6.38 0.39 18.84
N PRO A 214 -5.24 -0.24 19.17
CA PRO A 214 -4.19 0.22 20.07
C PRO A 214 -3.13 1.12 19.40
N LEU A 215 -3.07 1.21 18.07
CA LEU A 215 -1.97 1.86 17.35
C LEU A 215 -1.91 3.37 17.63
N SER A 216 -3.05 4.04 17.78
CA SER A 216 -3.06 5.47 18.16
C SER A 216 -2.43 5.72 19.54
N ASP A 217 -2.71 4.86 20.53
CA ASP A 217 -2.11 4.95 21.86
C ASP A 217 -0.60 4.61 21.82
N ILE A 218 -0.22 3.59 21.04
CA ILE A 218 1.20 3.21 20.83
C ILE A 218 1.95 4.37 20.17
N ARG A 219 1.37 4.99 19.13
CA ARG A 219 1.99 6.15 18.45
C ARG A 219 2.18 7.32 19.44
N ALA A 220 1.16 7.67 20.21
CA ALA A 220 1.27 8.72 21.23
C ALA A 220 2.38 8.42 22.28
N ALA A 221 2.53 7.15 22.67
CA ALA A 221 3.62 6.74 23.57
C ALA A 221 5.00 6.86 22.90
N CYS A 222 5.11 6.59 21.59
CA CYS A 222 6.35 6.78 20.82
C CYS A 222 6.71 8.26 20.68
N ASP A 223 5.74 9.13 20.37
CA ASP A 223 5.94 10.58 20.29
C ASP A 223 6.46 11.15 21.62
N ALA A 224 6.00 10.63 22.76
CA ALA A 224 6.49 11.00 24.08
C ALA A 224 7.95 10.56 24.34
N LEU A 225 8.47 9.60 23.59
CA LEU A 225 9.87 9.16 23.65
C LEU A 225 10.77 9.95 22.68
N GLU A 226 10.22 10.65 21.70
CA GLU A 226 10.96 11.51 20.76
C GLU A 226 11.48 12.79 21.45
N THR A 227 12.40 12.64 22.39
CA THR A 227 13.02 13.73 23.13
C THR A 227 14.53 13.79 22.88
N ASN A 228 15.13 14.97 23.03
CA ASN A 228 16.58 15.15 22.89
C ASN A 228 17.15 14.66 21.52
N GLY A 229 16.41 14.87 20.44
CA GLY A 229 16.84 14.48 19.09
C GLY A 229 16.67 12.99 18.79
N GLN A 230 15.91 12.26 19.62
CA GLN A 230 15.51 10.89 19.29
C GLN A 230 14.36 10.91 18.28
N VAL A 231 14.38 9.99 17.33
CA VAL A 231 13.31 9.74 16.37
C VAL A 231 12.94 8.25 16.43
N VAL A 232 11.64 7.97 16.52
CA VAL A 232 11.09 6.61 16.60
C VAL A 232 10.28 6.31 15.35
N GLU A 233 10.76 5.37 14.57
CA GLU A 233 10.09 4.88 13.38
C GLU A 233 9.59 3.44 13.59
N ILE A 234 8.38 3.15 13.11
CA ILE A 234 7.72 1.85 13.28
C ILE A 234 7.31 1.34 11.92
N ALA A 235 7.79 0.16 11.54
CA ALA A 235 7.24 -0.61 10.47
C ALA A 235 6.25 -1.63 11.04
N LEU A 236 5.05 -1.74 10.47
CA LEU A 236 4.04 -2.72 10.91
C LEU A 236 4.13 -4.05 10.15
N GLY A 237 4.92 -4.08 9.08
CA GLY A 237 5.18 -5.25 8.25
C GLY A 237 4.06 -5.60 7.28
N PHE A 238 4.44 -6.15 6.14
CA PHE A 238 3.55 -6.65 5.10
C PHE A 238 3.34 -8.16 5.25
N THR A 239 2.17 -8.56 5.71
CA THR A 239 1.89 -9.97 6.04
C THR A 239 1.64 -10.86 4.83
N ALA A 240 1.49 -10.32 3.62
CA ALA A 240 1.44 -11.11 2.39
C ALA A 240 2.82 -11.45 1.82
N SER A 241 3.87 -11.32 2.62
CA SER A 241 5.23 -11.71 2.27
C SER A 241 5.70 -12.86 3.16
N ASP A 242 6.25 -13.93 2.57
CA ASP A 242 6.86 -15.05 3.29
C ASP A 242 8.38 -14.97 3.17
N THR A 243 9.00 -14.20 4.05
CA THR A 243 10.46 -14.04 4.17
C THR A 243 10.89 -14.13 5.63
N VAL A 244 12.19 -14.27 5.88
CA VAL A 244 12.73 -14.28 7.26
C VAL A 244 12.60 -12.92 7.97
N HIS A 245 12.34 -11.85 7.22
CA HIS A 245 12.22 -10.47 7.72
C HIS A 245 10.77 -10.02 7.89
N THR A 246 9.80 -10.84 7.47
CA THR A 246 8.38 -10.47 7.52
C THR A 246 7.92 -10.24 8.97
N GLY A 247 7.41 -9.05 9.22
CA GLY A 247 6.83 -8.68 10.50
C GLY A 247 7.18 -7.26 10.95
N PRO A 248 6.54 -6.80 12.04
CA PRO A 248 6.74 -5.47 12.55
C PRO A 248 8.13 -5.28 13.17
N SER A 249 8.63 -4.06 13.08
CA SER A 249 9.90 -3.68 13.69
C SER A 249 9.93 -2.20 14.12
N VAL A 250 10.85 -1.89 15.01
CA VAL A 250 11.10 -0.56 15.52
C VAL A 250 12.51 -0.14 15.16
N ILE A 251 12.66 1.05 14.62
CA ILE A 251 13.94 1.68 14.36
C ILE A 251 14.00 2.98 15.16
N VAL A 252 15.06 3.17 15.90
CA VAL A 252 15.27 4.41 16.67
C VAL A 252 16.59 5.04 16.25
N SER A 253 16.51 6.33 16.00
CA SER A 253 17.66 7.22 15.78
C SER A 253 17.92 8.03 17.06
N ALA A 254 19.15 8.04 17.56
CA ALA A 254 19.53 8.81 18.75
C ALA A 254 21.03 9.19 18.71
N THR A 255 21.46 10.07 19.61
CA THR A 255 22.86 10.52 19.72
C THR A 255 23.84 9.44 20.21
N SER A 256 23.33 8.32 20.76
CA SER A 256 24.14 7.17 21.17
C SER A 256 23.44 5.84 20.87
N THR A 257 24.23 4.81 20.58
CA THR A 257 23.74 3.45 20.35
C THR A 257 22.99 2.91 21.58
N GLN A 258 23.48 3.25 22.80
CA GLN A 258 22.80 2.82 24.04
C GLN A 258 21.39 3.40 24.12
N THR A 259 21.24 4.72 23.95
CA THR A 259 19.96 5.41 24.00
C THR A 259 19.01 4.86 22.92
N ALA A 260 19.48 4.71 21.68
CA ALA A 260 18.70 4.16 20.60
C ALA A 260 18.19 2.75 20.91
N SER A 261 19.06 1.86 21.40
CA SER A 261 18.70 0.47 21.74
C SER A 261 17.75 0.36 22.93
N GLU A 262 17.92 1.21 23.96
CA GLU A 262 17.01 1.24 25.12
C GLU A 262 15.62 1.72 24.72
N THR A 263 15.53 2.75 23.87
CA THR A 263 14.28 3.28 23.38
C THR A 263 13.58 2.29 22.44
N ALA A 264 14.31 1.65 21.51
CA ALA A 264 13.73 0.62 20.65
C ALA A 264 13.14 -0.54 21.44
N ARG A 265 13.83 -1.02 22.49
CA ARG A 265 13.30 -2.08 23.37
C ARG A 265 12.05 -1.62 24.15
N LYS A 266 12.01 -0.37 24.62
CA LYS A 266 10.81 0.16 25.28
C LYS A 266 9.60 0.16 24.36
N VAL A 267 9.77 0.58 23.11
CA VAL A 267 8.69 0.58 22.12
C VAL A 267 8.23 -0.86 21.84
N SER A 268 9.14 -1.82 21.64
CA SER A 268 8.77 -3.22 21.48
C SER A 268 8.01 -3.80 22.68
N GLN A 269 8.35 -3.36 23.90
CA GLN A 269 7.59 -3.73 25.11
C GLN A 269 6.19 -3.13 25.12
N ILE A 270 6.00 -1.90 24.63
CA ILE A 270 4.68 -1.29 24.48
C ILE A 270 3.84 -2.09 23.52
N PHE A 271 4.39 -2.53 22.39
CA PHE A 271 3.70 -3.41 21.46
C PHE A 271 3.29 -4.73 22.11
N GLU A 272 4.20 -5.39 22.86
CA GLU A 272 3.89 -6.67 23.52
C GLU A 272 2.77 -6.51 24.57
N GLN A 273 2.74 -5.41 25.31
CA GLN A 273 1.69 -5.10 26.28
C GLN A 273 0.32 -4.91 25.61
N ASN A 274 0.30 -4.42 24.40
CA ASN A 274 -0.93 -4.15 23.64
C ASN A 274 -1.32 -5.29 22.69
N LYS A 275 -0.55 -6.38 22.60
CA LYS A 275 -0.74 -7.47 21.65
C LYS A 275 -2.19 -8.00 21.59
N ARG A 276 -2.87 -8.13 22.73
CA ARG A 276 -4.23 -8.68 22.82
C ARG A 276 -5.35 -7.67 22.61
N THR A 277 -5.02 -6.41 22.33
CA THR A 277 -6.00 -5.34 22.15
C THR A 277 -6.26 -4.99 20.70
N PHE A 278 -5.52 -5.61 19.76
CA PHE A 278 -5.78 -5.45 18.33
C PHE A 278 -7.11 -6.10 17.94
N ASP A 279 -7.92 -5.37 17.18
CA ASP A 279 -9.15 -5.92 16.61
C ASP A 279 -8.85 -6.64 15.30
N THR A 280 -8.96 -7.95 15.32
CA THR A 280 -8.77 -8.84 14.16
C THR A 280 -10.10 -9.40 13.64
N THR A 281 -11.23 -8.78 13.97
CA THR A 281 -12.56 -9.25 13.59
C THR A 281 -12.75 -9.23 12.08
N LEU A 282 -13.18 -10.36 11.53
CA LEU A 282 -13.54 -10.53 10.13
C LEU A 282 -14.95 -11.10 10.03
N PHE A 283 -15.76 -10.52 9.15
CA PHE A 283 -17.10 -11.01 8.84
C PHE A 283 -17.05 -11.85 7.56
N THR A 284 -17.86 -12.92 7.52
CA THR A 284 -18.17 -13.52 6.23
C THR A 284 -19.12 -12.59 5.43
N PRO A 285 -19.22 -12.72 4.08
CA PRO A 285 -20.20 -11.97 3.32
C PRO A 285 -21.63 -12.09 3.86
N ASP A 286 -22.05 -13.29 4.26
CA ASP A 286 -23.40 -13.52 4.78
C ASP A 286 -23.60 -12.90 6.19
N ASP A 287 -22.57 -12.91 7.06
CA ASP A 287 -22.62 -12.25 8.38
C ASP A 287 -22.72 -10.72 8.24
N ALA A 288 -22.00 -10.13 7.29
CA ALA A 288 -22.09 -8.70 7.01
C ALA A 288 -23.50 -8.30 6.55
N ILE A 289 -24.12 -9.11 5.68
CA ILE A 289 -25.50 -8.89 5.26
C ILE A 289 -26.49 -9.06 6.44
N ALA A 290 -26.28 -10.06 7.30
CA ALA A 290 -27.09 -10.27 8.50
C ALA A 290 -26.96 -9.09 9.48
N LEU A 291 -25.75 -8.54 9.64
CA LEU A 291 -25.53 -7.33 10.46
C LEU A 291 -26.34 -6.13 9.92
N TRP A 292 -26.33 -5.91 8.59
CA TRP A 292 -27.14 -4.85 7.99
C TRP A 292 -28.63 -5.13 8.15
N THR A 293 -29.07 -6.36 7.94
CA THR A 293 -30.49 -6.76 8.04
C THR A 293 -31.05 -6.51 9.44
N ALA A 294 -30.21 -6.61 10.49
CA ALA A 294 -30.62 -6.33 11.87
C ALA A 294 -30.89 -4.83 12.14
N ASP A 295 -30.30 -3.93 11.32
CA ASP A 295 -30.51 -2.49 11.39
C ASP A 295 -30.37 -1.88 9.98
N PRO A 296 -31.42 -1.99 9.12
CA PRO A 296 -31.35 -1.60 7.72
C PRO A 296 -31.41 -0.07 7.49
N GLU A 297 -31.74 0.71 8.51
CA GLU A 297 -31.80 2.17 8.42
C GLU A 297 -30.39 2.80 8.46
N THR A 298 -29.41 2.10 9.04
CA THR A 298 -28.02 2.57 9.13
C THR A 298 -27.18 1.98 7.99
N PRO A 299 -26.65 2.82 7.09
CA PRO A 299 -25.77 2.35 6.00
C PRO A 299 -24.57 1.56 6.51
N LEU A 300 -24.12 0.58 5.72
CA LEU A 300 -22.98 -0.28 6.04
C LEU A 300 -21.94 -0.23 4.93
N LEU A 301 -20.68 0.09 5.28
CA LEU A 301 -19.54 -0.09 4.39
C LEU A 301 -18.87 -1.43 4.69
N CYS A 302 -18.69 -2.23 3.65
CA CYS A 302 -18.08 -3.55 3.70
C CYS A 302 -16.78 -3.54 2.90
N ALA A 303 -15.65 -3.65 3.59
CA ALA A 303 -14.36 -3.78 2.94
C ALA A 303 -14.02 -5.27 2.70
N ASP A 304 -13.97 -5.70 1.44
CA ASP A 304 -13.53 -7.04 1.04
C ASP A 304 -12.00 -7.10 1.07
N VAL A 305 -11.47 -7.48 2.24
CA VAL A 305 -10.05 -7.30 2.57
C VAL A 305 -9.12 -8.34 1.96
N GLN A 306 -9.62 -9.54 1.60
CA GLN A 306 -8.79 -10.63 1.09
C GLN A 306 -8.55 -10.59 -0.43
N ASP A 307 -9.31 -9.74 -1.14
CA ASP A 307 -9.13 -9.53 -2.58
C ASP A 307 -8.83 -8.05 -2.88
N ASN A 308 -7.89 -7.49 -2.12
CA ASN A 308 -7.40 -6.12 -2.26
C ASN A 308 -6.24 -6.07 -3.26
N PRO A 309 -6.39 -5.43 -4.44
CA PRO A 309 -5.29 -5.28 -5.39
C PRO A 309 -4.15 -4.41 -4.86
N GLY A 310 -4.41 -3.45 -3.94
CA GLY A 310 -3.38 -2.73 -3.22
C GLY A 310 -2.55 -3.58 -2.23
N ALA A 311 -2.79 -4.89 -2.17
CA ALA A 311 -1.95 -5.90 -1.50
C ALA A 311 -1.63 -7.07 -2.45
N GLY A 312 -1.71 -6.85 -3.76
CA GLY A 312 -1.36 -7.81 -4.80
C GLY A 312 -2.44 -8.84 -5.13
N ALA A 313 -3.67 -8.70 -4.64
CA ALA A 313 -4.76 -9.59 -5.01
C ALA A 313 -5.36 -9.25 -6.39
N SER A 314 -6.23 -10.12 -6.89
CA SER A 314 -6.74 -10.05 -8.27
C SER A 314 -7.87 -9.04 -8.48
N SER A 315 -8.56 -8.65 -7.43
CA SER A 315 -9.80 -7.85 -7.46
C SER A 315 -10.96 -8.49 -8.25
N ASP A 316 -10.87 -9.78 -8.57
CA ASP A 316 -11.87 -10.45 -9.42
C ASP A 316 -12.84 -11.36 -8.65
N THR A 317 -12.64 -11.56 -7.33
CA THR A 317 -13.54 -12.40 -6.55
C THR A 317 -14.91 -11.76 -6.37
N VAL A 318 -15.93 -12.61 -6.36
CA VAL A 318 -17.34 -12.15 -6.35
C VAL A 318 -18.14 -12.69 -5.17
N GLY A 319 -17.47 -13.17 -4.13
CA GLY A 319 -18.15 -13.73 -2.94
C GLY A 319 -19.07 -12.74 -2.27
N PHE A 320 -18.63 -11.50 -2.06
CA PHE A 320 -19.45 -10.44 -1.47
C PHE A 320 -20.61 -10.01 -2.40
N LEU A 321 -20.32 -9.79 -3.70
CA LEU A 321 -21.37 -9.47 -4.68
C LEU A 321 -22.44 -10.58 -4.75
N ARG A 322 -22.03 -11.85 -4.68
CA ARG A 322 -22.93 -13.00 -4.67
C ARG A 322 -23.89 -12.98 -3.46
N ALA A 323 -23.37 -12.61 -2.29
CA ALA A 323 -24.20 -12.48 -1.08
C ALA A 323 -25.21 -11.34 -1.24
N LEU A 324 -24.81 -10.19 -1.80
CA LEU A 324 -25.73 -9.07 -2.09
C LEU A 324 -26.83 -9.45 -3.08
N VAL A 325 -26.50 -10.15 -4.16
CA VAL A 325 -27.50 -10.59 -5.16
C VAL A 325 -28.56 -11.52 -4.56
N ARG A 326 -28.22 -12.28 -3.53
CA ARG A 326 -29.16 -13.17 -2.81
C ARG A 326 -29.95 -12.46 -1.71
N SER A 327 -29.52 -11.29 -1.29
CA SER A 327 -30.14 -10.51 -0.21
C SER A 327 -31.30 -9.64 -0.73
N ASP A 328 -32.04 -9.08 0.21
CA ASP A 328 -33.14 -8.15 -0.08
C ASP A 328 -32.67 -6.67 0.03
N VAL A 329 -31.37 -6.39 -0.05
CA VAL A 329 -30.81 -5.04 -0.01
C VAL A 329 -31.21 -4.27 -1.27
N ASP A 330 -31.89 -3.14 -1.11
CA ASP A 330 -32.49 -2.41 -2.24
C ASP A 330 -31.49 -1.47 -2.95
N ARG A 331 -30.49 -0.93 -2.25
CA ARG A 331 -29.50 -0.01 -2.81
C ARG A 331 -28.11 -0.41 -2.37
N ALA A 332 -27.48 -1.29 -3.15
CA ALA A 332 -26.10 -1.72 -2.90
C ALA A 332 -25.21 -1.47 -4.11
N VAL A 333 -23.95 -1.13 -3.85
CA VAL A 333 -22.92 -1.02 -4.87
C VAL A 333 -21.66 -1.75 -4.44
N VAL A 334 -20.99 -2.42 -5.38
CA VAL A 334 -19.68 -3.03 -5.18
C VAL A 334 -18.70 -2.52 -6.23
N GLY A 335 -17.54 -2.10 -5.82
CA GLY A 335 -16.42 -1.69 -6.68
C GLY A 335 -15.06 -1.90 -5.99
N LEU A 336 -14.00 -2.05 -6.74
CA LEU A 336 -13.93 -2.26 -8.18
C LEU A 336 -13.70 -3.76 -8.43
N ILE A 337 -14.45 -4.35 -9.36
CA ILE A 337 -14.24 -5.76 -9.72
C ILE A 337 -13.46 -5.81 -11.04
N CYS A 338 -12.30 -6.45 -11.06
CA CYS A 338 -11.48 -6.55 -12.28
C CYS A 338 -11.91 -7.73 -13.14
N ASP A 339 -12.47 -7.45 -14.32
CA ASP A 339 -12.83 -8.47 -15.32
C ASP A 339 -12.88 -7.88 -16.73
N ALA A 340 -11.75 -7.82 -17.41
CA ALA A 340 -11.63 -7.27 -18.78
C ALA A 340 -12.51 -7.99 -19.80
N GLU A 341 -12.68 -9.33 -19.68
CA GLU A 341 -13.54 -10.11 -20.57
C GLU A 341 -15.02 -9.72 -20.40
N PHE A 342 -15.46 -9.53 -19.16
CA PHE A 342 -16.82 -9.06 -18.88
C PHE A 342 -17.07 -7.66 -19.45
N VAL A 343 -16.13 -6.73 -19.28
CA VAL A 343 -16.19 -5.37 -19.85
C VAL A 343 -16.31 -5.42 -21.37
N ALA A 344 -15.53 -6.26 -22.06
CA ALA A 344 -15.60 -6.42 -23.51
C ALA A 344 -16.99 -6.97 -23.97
N ARG A 345 -17.57 -7.92 -23.23
CA ARG A 345 -18.92 -8.42 -23.50
C ARG A 345 -20.00 -7.37 -23.26
N ALA A 346 -19.87 -6.60 -22.19
CA ALA A 346 -20.78 -5.50 -21.89
C ALA A 346 -20.73 -4.43 -22.99
N SER A 347 -19.53 -4.12 -23.52
CA SER A 347 -19.34 -3.20 -24.64
C SER A 347 -20.10 -3.64 -25.89
N THR A 348 -20.14 -4.95 -26.18
CA THR A 348 -20.90 -5.49 -27.30
C THR A 348 -22.42 -5.33 -27.10
N ALA A 349 -22.92 -5.42 -25.87
CA ALA A 349 -24.33 -5.22 -25.56
C ALA A 349 -24.79 -3.75 -25.65
N GLY A 350 -23.87 -2.80 -25.42
CA GLY A 350 -24.13 -1.36 -25.45
C GLY A 350 -24.94 -0.86 -24.26
N ILE A 351 -24.99 0.45 -24.06
CA ILE A 351 -25.73 1.10 -22.96
C ILE A 351 -27.22 0.78 -23.09
N GLY A 352 -27.86 0.39 -21.97
CA GLY A 352 -29.23 -0.09 -21.88
C GLY A 352 -29.39 -1.55 -22.30
N GLY A 353 -28.39 -2.15 -22.93
CA GLY A 353 -28.39 -3.55 -23.36
C GLY A 353 -28.40 -4.51 -22.17
N VAL A 354 -29.12 -5.64 -22.34
CA VAL A 354 -29.17 -6.73 -21.36
C VAL A 354 -28.44 -7.94 -21.93
N PHE A 355 -27.54 -8.52 -21.14
CA PHE A 355 -26.77 -9.70 -21.54
C PHE A 355 -26.59 -10.68 -20.40
N SER A 356 -26.34 -11.94 -20.72
CA SER A 356 -25.98 -12.96 -19.73
C SER A 356 -24.49 -13.23 -19.79
N ALA A 357 -23.82 -13.23 -18.64
CA ALA A 357 -22.39 -13.43 -18.54
C ALA A 357 -21.99 -14.03 -17.20
N LYS A 358 -20.74 -14.55 -17.18
CA LYS A 358 -20.01 -14.88 -15.96
C LYS A 358 -19.18 -13.65 -15.55
N LEU A 359 -19.41 -13.12 -14.36
CA LEU A 359 -18.62 -12.00 -13.81
C LEU A 359 -17.63 -12.52 -12.77
N GLY A 360 -16.39 -12.07 -12.86
CA GLY A 360 -15.31 -12.33 -11.90
C GLY A 360 -15.04 -13.81 -11.61
N GLY A 361 -14.36 -14.12 -10.53
CA GLY A 361 -14.07 -15.48 -10.07
C GLY A 361 -13.25 -16.32 -11.05
N LYS A 362 -12.40 -15.69 -11.86
CA LYS A 362 -11.65 -16.32 -12.96
C LYS A 362 -10.17 -16.58 -12.61
N SER A 363 -9.66 -16.00 -11.53
CA SER A 363 -8.27 -16.13 -11.09
C SER A 363 -7.94 -17.47 -10.42
N GLY A 364 -8.91 -18.41 -10.33
CA GLY A 364 -8.70 -19.75 -9.78
C GLY A 364 -8.48 -19.78 -8.25
N ILE A 365 -9.01 -18.81 -7.54
CA ILE A 365 -8.95 -18.75 -6.07
C ILE A 365 -9.89 -19.79 -5.49
N ALA A 366 -9.38 -20.60 -4.56
CA ALA A 366 -10.17 -21.60 -3.87
C ALA A 366 -11.34 -20.93 -3.09
N GLY A 367 -12.55 -21.47 -3.25
CA GLY A 367 -13.74 -20.92 -2.60
C GLY A 367 -14.47 -19.83 -3.38
N ASP A 368 -13.92 -19.36 -4.50
CA ASP A 368 -14.63 -18.45 -5.40
C ASP A 368 -14.87 -19.08 -6.77
N THR A 369 -15.95 -18.63 -7.42
CA THR A 369 -16.35 -19.08 -8.77
C THR A 369 -17.07 -17.93 -9.49
N PRO A 370 -17.03 -17.87 -10.83
CA PRO A 370 -17.70 -16.82 -11.56
C PRO A 370 -19.21 -16.72 -11.22
N LEU A 371 -19.70 -15.50 -11.08
CA LEU A 371 -21.11 -15.22 -10.86
C LEU A 371 -21.83 -15.17 -12.20
N MET A 372 -22.56 -16.25 -12.52
CA MET A 372 -23.45 -16.25 -13.68
C MET A 372 -24.68 -15.42 -13.38
N GLY A 373 -25.00 -14.48 -14.27
CA GLY A 373 -26.16 -13.64 -14.11
C GLY A 373 -26.57 -12.89 -15.38
N ARG A 374 -27.71 -12.19 -15.31
CA ARG A 374 -28.17 -11.22 -16.30
C ARG A 374 -27.83 -9.82 -15.80
N TYR A 375 -27.26 -9.04 -16.69
CA TYR A 375 -26.77 -7.70 -16.35
C TYR A 375 -27.30 -6.70 -17.37
N ARG A 376 -27.70 -5.52 -16.89
CA ARG A 376 -27.97 -4.36 -17.75
C ARG A 376 -26.78 -3.43 -17.69
N VAL A 377 -26.34 -2.98 -18.86
CA VAL A 377 -25.27 -1.97 -18.97
C VAL A 377 -25.87 -0.60 -18.72
N ASP A 378 -25.40 0.08 -17.68
CA ASP A 378 -25.90 1.41 -17.32
C ASP A 378 -24.98 2.54 -17.83
N LEU A 379 -23.64 2.34 -17.79
CA LEU A 379 -22.67 3.36 -18.19
C LEU A 379 -21.33 2.73 -18.57
N PHE A 380 -20.66 3.31 -19.57
CA PHE A 380 -19.24 3.03 -19.89
C PHE A 380 -18.35 4.22 -19.61
N LYS A 381 -17.09 3.96 -19.24
CA LYS A 381 -16.03 4.94 -19.06
C LYS A 381 -14.73 4.44 -19.69
N ASP A 382 -13.87 5.38 -20.12
CA ASP A 382 -12.55 5.11 -20.69
C ASP A 382 -11.53 4.65 -19.63
N GLY A 383 -11.83 4.89 -18.36
CA GLY A 383 -11.05 4.39 -17.22
C GLY A 383 -10.00 5.33 -16.66
N VAL A 384 -9.86 6.52 -17.19
CA VAL A 384 -8.98 7.55 -16.61
C VAL A 384 -9.74 8.27 -15.50
N CYS A 385 -9.47 7.91 -14.24
CA CYS A 385 -10.17 8.44 -13.07
C CYS A 385 -9.24 9.34 -12.26
N TYR A 386 -9.58 10.63 -12.13
CA TYR A 386 -8.84 11.59 -11.30
C TYR A 386 -9.24 11.42 -9.84
N ASN A 387 -8.28 11.07 -9.00
CA ASN A 387 -8.51 10.92 -7.57
C ASN A 387 -8.78 12.27 -6.90
N THR A 388 -9.71 12.28 -5.95
CA THR A 388 -10.15 13.47 -5.21
C THR A 388 -9.78 13.46 -3.74
N GLY A 389 -9.48 12.28 -3.18
CA GLY A 389 -9.08 12.08 -1.79
C GLY A 389 -7.62 12.48 -1.53
N GLU A 390 -7.30 12.69 -0.26
CA GLU A 390 -5.98 13.18 0.15
C GLU A 390 -4.86 12.16 -0.09
N MET A 391 -5.14 10.86 0.04
CA MET A 391 -4.13 9.82 -0.06
C MET A 391 -3.44 9.81 -1.43
N TYR A 392 -4.22 9.77 -2.51
CA TYR A 392 -3.71 9.78 -3.88
C TYR A 392 -3.84 11.15 -4.55
N ARG A 393 -3.69 12.22 -3.75
CA ARG A 393 -3.73 13.59 -4.26
C ARG A 393 -2.72 13.78 -5.39
N GLY A 394 -3.21 14.25 -6.54
CA GLY A 394 -2.41 14.50 -7.74
C GLY A 394 -2.15 13.26 -8.60
N CYS A 395 -2.54 12.07 -8.16
CA CYS A 395 -2.44 10.82 -8.93
C CYS A 395 -3.74 10.55 -9.71
N ILE A 396 -3.62 9.73 -10.77
CA ILE A 396 -4.72 9.28 -11.63
C ILE A 396 -4.80 7.77 -11.51
N SER A 397 -6.01 7.23 -11.31
CA SER A 397 -6.24 5.79 -11.34
C SER A 397 -6.59 5.34 -12.75
N GLU A 398 -5.75 4.47 -13.34
CA GLU A 398 -5.92 3.92 -14.68
C GLU A 398 -6.78 2.62 -14.62
N LEU A 399 -8.11 2.80 -14.52
CA LEU A 399 -9.06 1.69 -14.37
C LEU A 399 -9.13 0.79 -15.63
N GLY A 400 -8.59 1.26 -16.77
CA GLY A 400 -8.85 0.69 -18.09
C GLY A 400 -10.32 0.85 -18.49
N GLN A 401 -10.72 0.33 -19.64
CA GLN A 401 -12.13 0.37 -20.02
C GLN A 401 -12.99 -0.21 -18.89
N SER A 402 -14.07 0.48 -18.54
CA SER A 402 -14.83 0.17 -17.33
C SER A 402 -16.32 0.35 -17.56
N VAL A 403 -17.13 -0.42 -16.81
CA VAL A 403 -18.58 -0.43 -16.95
C VAL A 403 -19.27 -0.45 -15.59
N LYS A 404 -20.37 0.34 -15.50
CA LYS A 404 -21.37 0.19 -14.45
C LYS A 404 -22.49 -0.72 -14.95
N VAL A 405 -22.85 -1.73 -14.16
CA VAL A 405 -23.94 -2.66 -14.48
C VAL A 405 -24.88 -2.85 -13.30
N THR A 406 -26.17 -3.03 -13.62
CA THR A 406 -27.18 -3.50 -12.66
C THR A 406 -27.31 -5.02 -12.76
N CYS A 407 -27.27 -5.73 -11.62
CA CYS A 407 -27.51 -7.18 -11.52
C CYS A 407 -29.00 -7.46 -11.55
N LEU A 408 -29.55 -7.95 -12.69
CA LEU A 408 -31.00 -8.15 -12.88
C LEU A 408 -31.55 -9.38 -12.16
N ASP A 409 -30.70 -10.29 -11.72
CA ASP A 409 -31.11 -11.47 -10.96
C ASP A 409 -31.07 -11.25 -9.44
N ALA A 410 -30.69 -10.04 -9.00
CA ALA A 410 -30.74 -9.64 -7.59
C ALA A 410 -32.20 -9.47 -7.15
N ARG A 411 -32.47 -9.75 -5.87
CA ARG A 411 -33.81 -9.53 -5.27
C ARG A 411 -34.09 -8.04 -5.06
N GLY A 412 -33.05 -7.28 -4.71
CA GLY A 412 -33.10 -5.82 -4.62
C GLY A 412 -32.32 -5.14 -5.77
N SER A 413 -31.88 -3.91 -5.56
CA SER A 413 -31.10 -3.16 -6.55
C SER A 413 -29.61 -3.24 -6.22
N VAL A 414 -28.88 -4.05 -6.98
CA VAL A 414 -27.43 -4.27 -6.80
C VAL A 414 -26.69 -3.82 -8.03
N THR A 415 -25.76 -2.90 -7.83
CA THR A 415 -24.89 -2.34 -8.87
C THR A 415 -23.47 -2.84 -8.69
N ALA A 416 -22.79 -3.16 -9.79
CA ALA A 416 -21.37 -3.45 -9.79
C ALA A 416 -20.62 -2.51 -10.73
N ILE A 417 -19.43 -2.05 -10.30
CA ILE A 417 -18.46 -1.39 -11.16
C ILE A 417 -17.41 -2.42 -11.53
N VAL A 418 -17.24 -2.64 -12.84
CA VAL A 418 -16.29 -3.62 -13.39
C VAL A 418 -15.25 -2.89 -14.22
N THR A 419 -13.96 -3.17 -13.94
CA THR A 419 -12.81 -2.53 -14.57
C THR A 419 -12.00 -3.53 -15.37
N SER A 420 -11.17 -3.05 -16.31
CA SER A 420 -10.24 -3.91 -17.03
C SER A 420 -8.89 -4.05 -16.34
N ASN A 421 -8.54 -3.10 -15.45
CA ASN A 421 -7.32 -3.15 -14.64
C ASN A 421 -7.66 -3.37 -13.16
N PRO A 422 -6.83 -4.10 -12.41
CA PRO A 422 -6.99 -4.28 -10.98
C PRO A 422 -6.49 -3.03 -10.24
N ILE A 423 -7.40 -2.18 -9.79
CA ILE A 423 -7.11 -0.96 -9.02
C ILE A 423 -7.80 -1.06 -7.66
N GLN A 424 -7.10 -0.67 -6.61
CA GLN A 424 -7.65 -0.62 -5.26
C GLN A 424 -8.79 0.40 -5.16
N CYS A 425 -9.92 -0.01 -4.60
CA CYS A 425 -11.05 0.88 -4.35
C CYS A 425 -10.80 1.69 -3.08
N LEU A 426 -10.23 2.90 -3.20
CA LEU A 426 -9.83 3.72 -2.06
C LEU A 426 -10.30 5.17 -2.10
N ASP A 427 -10.85 5.64 -3.23
CA ASP A 427 -11.26 7.03 -3.45
C ASP A 427 -12.74 7.05 -3.86
N GLN A 428 -13.52 8.01 -3.34
CA GLN A 428 -14.92 8.18 -3.74
C GLN A 428 -15.08 8.48 -5.22
N ALA A 429 -14.06 9.05 -5.86
CA ALA A 429 -14.03 9.28 -7.30
C ALA A 429 -14.27 7.97 -8.08
N HIS A 430 -13.86 6.82 -7.57
CA HIS A 430 -14.10 5.52 -8.20
C HIS A 430 -15.59 5.16 -8.33
N PHE A 431 -16.46 5.82 -7.58
CA PHE A 431 -17.92 5.68 -7.66
C PHE A 431 -18.59 6.89 -8.34
N THR A 432 -18.18 8.12 -7.97
CA THR A 432 -18.76 9.33 -8.54
C THR A 432 -18.44 9.48 -10.02
N TYR A 433 -17.30 8.95 -10.48
CA TYR A 433 -16.95 8.82 -11.91
C TYR A 433 -18.01 8.03 -12.70
N PHE A 434 -18.73 7.09 -12.05
CA PHE A 434 -19.83 6.32 -12.63
C PHE A 434 -21.22 6.87 -12.27
N ASP A 435 -21.32 8.12 -11.88
CA ASP A 435 -22.58 8.76 -11.47
C ASP A 435 -23.29 7.99 -10.34
N ILE A 436 -22.53 7.54 -9.33
CA ILE A 436 -23.07 6.88 -8.14
C ILE A 436 -22.94 7.85 -6.96
N ASP A 437 -24.09 8.16 -6.35
CA ASP A 437 -24.17 8.91 -5.10
C ASP A 437 -24.13 7.93 -3.91
N LEU A 438 -22.98 7.86 -3.26
CA LEU A 438 -22.71 6.94 -2.16
C LEU A 438 -23.61 7.18 -0.93
N ILE A 439 -24.05 8.43 -0.69
CA ILE A 439 -24.91 8.79 0.45
C ILE A 439 -26.28 8.10 0.34
N THR A 440 -26.70 7.77 -0.87
CA THR A 440 -27.98 7.08 -1.10
C THR A 440 -27.92 5.56 -0.95
N MET A 441 -26.73 4.99 -0.81
CA MET A 441 -26.53 3.54 -0.72
C MET A 441 -26.80 3.01 0.69
N GLN A 442 -27.39 1.83 0.77
CA GLN A 442 -27.56 1.07 2.01
C GLN A 442 -26.35 0.22 2.33
N ILE A 443 -25.74 -0.35 1.29
CA ILE A 443 -24.47 -1.09 1.43
C ILE A 443 -23.50 -0.62 0.34
N ILE A 444 -22.28 -0.27 0.79
CA ILE A 444 -21.16 0.05 -0.07
C ILE A 444 -20.10 -1.04 0.12
N GLY A 445 -19.79 -1.78 -0.95
CA GLY A 445 -18.72 -2.76 -0.98
C GLY A 445 -17.48 -2.20 -1.66
N VAL A 446 -16.33 -2.25 -1.00
CA VAL A 446 -15.03 -1.81 -1.54
C VAL A 446 -14.01 -2.94 -1.48
N LYS A 447 -13.25 -3.14 -2.56
CA LYS A 447 -12.10 -4.05 -2.58
C LYS A 447 -10.84 -3.31 -2.12
N SER A 448 -10.67 -3.29 -0.80
CA SER A 448 -9.60 -2.55 -0.11
C SER A 448 -9.47 -3.07 1.32
N THR A 449 -8.30 -2.89 1.95
CA THR A 449 -8.11 -3.32 3.34
C THR A 449 -8.38 -2.18 4.33
N LEU A 450 -7.66 -1.05 4.24
CA LEU A 450 -7.86 0.12 5.12
C LEU A 450 -7.78 1.46 4.38
N HIS A 451 -7.12 1.54 3.22
CA HIS A 451 -6.91 2.81 2.51
C HIS A 451 -8.20 3.57 2.21
N TYR A 452 -9.30 2.86 1.93
CA TYR A 452 -10.63 3.46 1.72
C TYR A 452 -11.08 4.36 2.89
N ARG A 453 -10.62 4.10 4.13
CA ARG A 453 -11.02 4.88 5.30
C ARG A 453 -10.67 6.36 5.18
N ALA A 454 -9.58 6.69 4.48
CA ALA A 454 -9.17 8.08 4.25
C ALA A 454 -10.27 8.93 3.62
N ASP A 455 -11.08 8.34 2.75
CA ASP A 455 -12.09 9.07 1.97
C ASP A 455 -13.54 8.64 2.23
N PHE A 456 -13.78 7.45 2.81
CA PHE A 456 -15.13 6.89 2.98
C PHE A 456 -15.64 6.89 4.43
N GLU A 457 -14.76 6.93 5.45
CA GLU A 457 -15.16 6.69 6.84
C GLU A 457 -16.19 7.71 7.35
N HIS A 458 -16.17 8.92 6.82
CA HIS A 458 -17.13 9.97 7.19
C HIS A 458 -18.52 9.82 6.54
N LEU A 459 -18.69 8.90 5.58
CA LEU A 459 -19.96 8.68 4.87
C LEU A 459 -20.92 7.77 5.64
N VAL A 460 -20.40 6.92 6.53
CA VAL A 460 -21.18 5.87 7.20
C VAL A 460 -20.72 5.68 8.65
N ASP A 461 -21.68 5.38 9.53
CA ASP A 461 -21.38 5.11 10.94
C ASP A 461 -20.91 3.67 11.20
N ARG A 462 -21.13 2.76 10.24
CA ARG A 462 -20.77 1.34 10.39
C ARG A 462 -19.83 0.88 9.27
N VAL A 463 -18.70 0.35 9.67
CA VAL A 463 -17.68 -0.19 8.76
C VAL A 463 -17.25 -1.58 9.24
N VAL A 464 -17.22 -2.56 8.35
CA VAL A 464 -16.79 -3.92 8.67
C VAL A 464 -15.77 -4.45 7.64
N SER A 465 -14.81 -5.23 8.13
CA SER A 465 -13.89 -6.00 7.29
C SER A 465 -14.55 -7.34 6.92
N VAL A 466 -14.69 -7.59 5.62
CA VAL A 466 -15.30 -8.81 5.08
C VAL A 466 -14.21 -9.69 4.47
N ALA A 467 -14.18 -10.94 4.87
CA ALA A 467 -13.30 -11.95 4.28
C ALA A 467 -14.09 -12.80 3.28
N SER A 468 -14.06 -12.40 2.01
CA SER A 468 -14.37 -13.30 0.89
C SER A 468 -13.14 -14.17 0.58
N ALA A 469 -13.27 -15.12 -0.36
CA ALA A 469 -12.08 -15.77 -0.91
C ALA A 469 -11.12 -14.74 -1.51
N GLY A 470 -9.81 -14.90 -1.34
CA GLY A 470 -8.82 -13.97 -1.82
C GLY A 470 -7.40 -14.53 -1.74
N ARG A 471 -6.45 -13.84 -2.37
CA ARG A 471 -5.00 -14.18 -2.36
C ARG A 471 -4.23 -13.47 -1.26
N PHE A 472 -4.87 -12.57 -0.57
CA PHE A 472 -4.25 -11.84 0.54
C PHE A 472 -4.66 -12.49 1.87
N PRO A 473 -3.74 -13.11 2.64
CA PRO A 473 -4.09 -13.78 3.87
C PRO A 473 -4.42 -12.75 4.97
N CYS A 474 -5.67 -12.70 5.39
CA CYS A 474 -6.11 -11.87 6.52
C CYS A 474 -6.27 -12.70 7.81
N VAL A 475 -6.52 -14.00 7.69
CA VAL A 475 -6.42 -14.95 8.80
C VAL A 475 -5.01 -15.54 8.76
N LEU A 476 -4.17 -15.10 9.68
CA LEU A 476 -2.76 -15.50 9.72
C LEU A 476 -2.61 -16.79 10.54
N THR A 477 -2.00 -17.82 9.95
CA THR A 477 -1.72 -19.08 10.61
C THR A 477 -0.30 -19.56 10.32
N PRO A 478 0.31 -20.38 11.19
CA PRO A 478 1.64 -20.92 10.94
C PRO A 478 1.77 -21.64 9.59
N ASP A 479 0.72 -22.34 9.15
CA ASP A 479 0.70 -23.09 7.90
C ASP A 479 0.76 -22.21 6.65
N THR A 480 0.50 -20.90 6.81
CA THR A 480 0.58 -19.93 5.71
C THR A 480 2.03 -19.63 5.32
N TYR A 481 2.97 -19.74 6.26
CA TYR A 481 4.34 -19.28 6.09
C TYR A 481 5.33 -20.45 6.19
N SER A 482 6.41 -20.35 5.40
CA SER A 482 7.48 -21.36 5.39
C SER A 482 8.84 -20.82 5.84
N LYS A 483 9.01 -19.49 5.85
CA LYS A 483 10.30 -18.83 6.11
C LYS A 483 10.35 -18.02 7.41
N LEU A 484 9.23 -17.83 8.07
CA LEU A 484 9.20 -17.05 9.32
C LEU A 484 10.06 -17.68 10.40
N PRO A 485 10.71 -16.87 11.27
CA PRO A 485 11.39 -17.39 12.46
C PRO A 485 10.43 -18.17 13.38
N GLU A 486 10.90 -19.25 14.00
CA GLU A 486 10.11 -20.07 14.97
C GLU A 486 9.56 -19.24 16.14
N SER A 487 10.22 -18.12 16.49
CA SER A 487 9.78 -17.19 17.54
C SER A 487 8.60 -16.31 17.14
N MET A 488 8.28 -16.22 15.83
CA MET A 488 7.17 -15.41 15.35
C MET A 488 5.83 -16.03 15.77
N THR A 489 4.94 -15.18 16.28
CA THR A 489 3.58 -15.58 16.70
C THR A 489 2.53 -14.80 15.88
N PHE A 490 1.27 -15.11 16.07
CA PHE A 490 0.16 -14.54 15.30
C PHE A 490 -0.86 -13.91 16.24
N LEU A 491 -1.55 -12.86 15.78
CA LEU A 491 -2.71 -12.29 16.46
C LEU A 491 -3.96 -13.09 16.17
#